data_3943f3cd1c6546b7c8605be6c93c1855
#
_entry.id   3943f3cd1c6546b7c8605be6c93c1855
#
_cell.length_a   1.000
_cell.length_b   1.000
_cell.length_c   1.000
_cell.angle_alpha   90.00
_cell.angle_beta   90.00
_cell.angle_gamma   90.00
#
_symmetry.space_group_name_H-M   'P 1'
#
loop_
_entity.id
_entity.type
_entity.pdbx_description
1 polymer ?
#
loop_
_entity_poly.entity_id
_entity_poly.type
_entity_poly.pdbx_seq_one_letter_code
_entity_poly.pdbx_strand_id
1 'polypeptide(L)'
;MGVLAGLRAPALHRPALAFSATAMAAGVVVTFLPLALPRGSGGLAALALFVQAVGSTLSRWWAGRFGDRHGPAVLFVPGMVTAAAGILALVLIDRPAAVLAAMALFGAGFGVTQNASMTLMLNRVAPSAYGTVSAIWNLAYDAGIGVGAFGFGVVAARTGYPPAFAVTAAVMLAALVLRPARPVR
;
A
#
# COMPACT_ATOMS: atom_id res chain seq x y z
N MET A 1 22.19 9.12 -12.20
CA MET A 1 22.10 9.40 -10.73
C MET A 1 22.21 8.07 -10.00
N GLY A 2 23.07 7.94 -8.98
CA GLY A 2 23.19 6.70 -8.21
C GLY A 2 22.06 6.55 -7.19
N VAL A 3 21.78 5.30 -6.73
CA VAL A 3 20.69 4.98 -5.77
C VAL A 3 20.84 5.78 -4.47
N LEU A 4 22.05 5.91 -3.91
CA LEU A 4 22.28 6.68 -2.68
C LEU A 4 21.98 8.17 -2.83
N ALA A 5 22.27 8.76 -3.98
CA ALA A 5 21.93 10.16 -4.27
C ALA A 5 20.40 10.31 -4.45
N GLY A 6 19.75 9.32 -5.08
CA GLY A 6 18.30 9.28 -5.22
C GLY A 6 17.57 9.18 -3.87
N LEU A 7 18.07 8.36 -2.93
CA LEU A 7 17.50 8.23 -1.59
C LEU A 7 17.60 9.53 -0.76
N ARG A 8 18.55 10.41 -1.06
CA ARG A 8 18.68 11.73 -0.42
C ARG A 8 17.80 12.81 -1.03
N ALA A 9 17.20 12.56 -2.21
CA ALA A 9 16.36 13.53 -2.89
C ALA A 9 14.92 13.52 -2.32
N PRO A 10 14.41 14.60 -1.69
CA PRO A 10 13.05 14.64 -1.11
C PRO A 10 11.96 14.33 -2.13
N ALA A 11 12.20 14.63 -3.39
CA ALA A 11 11.32 14.35 -4.50
C ALA A 11 11.08 12.86 -4.75
N LEU A 12 12.03 12.00 -4.36
CA LEU A 12 11.97 10.55 -4.55
C LEU A 12 11.66 9.82 -3.25
N HIS A 13 12.36 10.13 -2.15
CA HIS A 13 12.19 9.35 -0.92
C HIS A 13 10.80 9.55 -0.27
N ARG A 14 10.20 10.76 -0.34
CA ARG A 14 8.86 10.98 0.25
C ARG A 14 7.76 10.10 -0.37
N PRO A 15 7.58 10.08 -1.71
CA PRO A 15 6.61 9.15 -2.32
C PRO A 15 6.94 7.68 -2.05
N ALA A 16 8.22 7.31 -2.05
CA ALA A 16 8.67 5.96 -1.79
C ALA A 16 8.34 5.51 -0.34
N LEU A 17 8.65 6.34 0.67
CA LEU A 17 8.33 6.06 2.07
C LEU A 17 6.83 6.03 2.35
N ALA A 18 6.07 6.95 1.77
CA ALA A 18 4.63 6.93 1.92
C ALA A 18 4.01 5.69 1.27
N PHE A 19 4.52 5.27 0.11
CA PHE A 19 4.11 4.01 -0.52
C PHE A 19 4.54 2.79 0.29
N SER A 20 5.73 2.81 0.92
CA SER A 20 6.21 1.73 1.80
C SER A 20 5.21 1.43 2.93
N ALA A 21 4.51 2.43 3.47
CA ALA A 21 3.45 2.21 4.46
C ALA A 21 2.25 1.43 3.89
N THR A 22 1.93 1.62 2.61
CA THR A 22 0.89 0.81 1.94
C THR A 22 1.40 -0.60 1.61
N ALA A 23 2.67 -0.73 1.23
CA ALA A 23 3.33 -2.01 1.00
C ALA A 23 3.45 -2.83 2.30
N MET A 24 3.65 -2.16 3.44
CA MET A 24 3.61 -2.77 4.77
C MET A 24 2.29 -3.52 4.99
N ALA A 25 1.17 -2.90 4.67
CA ALA A 25 -0.14 -3.53 4.78
C ALA A 25 -0.30 -4.73 3.81
N ALA A 26 0.31 -4.68 2.63
CA ALA A 26 0.33 -5.83 1.71
C ALA A 26 1.06 -7.02 2.33
N GLY A 27 2.20 -6.80 2.97
CA GLY A 27 2.93 -7.82 3.73
C GLY A 27 2.09 -8.42 4.87
N VAL A 28 1.36 -7.55 5.58
CA VAL A 28 0.44 -7.97 6.66
C VAL A 28 -0.64 -8.89 6.14
N VAL A 29 -1.39 -8.49 5.10
CA VAL A 29 -2.53 -9.28 4.63
C VAL A 29 -2.10 -10.60 3.99
N VAL A 30 -1.01 -10.62 3.23
CA VAL A 30 -0.52 -11.86 2.60
C VAL A 30 -0.07 -12.87 3.66
N THR A 31 0.57 -12.39 4.73
CA THR A 31 1.12 -13.27 5.78
C THR A 31 0.07 -13.66 6.83
N PHE A 32 -0.72 -12.69 7.30
CA PHE A 32 -1.54 -12.88 8.49
C PHE A 32 -3.03 -13.06 8.23
N LEU A 33 -3.57 -12.67 7.07
CA LEU A 33 -4.99 -12.89 6.79
C LEU A 33 -5.38 -14.37 6.88
N PRO A 34 -4.62 -15.33 6.29
CA PRO A 34 -4.93 -16.75 6.44
C PRO A 34 -4.86 -17.26 7.90
N LEU A 35 -4.01 -16.66 8.73
CA LEU A 35 -3.82 -17.03 10.14
C LEU A 35 -4.87 -16.38 11.06
N ALA A 36 -5.35 -15.20 10.69
CA ALA A 36 -6.32 -14.43 11.46
C ALA A 36 -7.76 -14.93 11.30
N LEU A 37 -8.06 -15.60 10.20
CA LEU A 37 -9.37 -16.18 9.93
C LEU A 37 -9.63 -17.42 10.79
N PRO A 38 -10.90 -17.73 11.13
CA PRO A 38 -11.25 -18.95 11.84
C PRO A 38 -10.71 -20.22 11.14
N ARG A 39 -10.39 -21.26 11.93
CA ARG A 39 -9.91 -22.53 11.39
C ARG A 39 -10.91 -23.12 10.39
N GLY A 40 -10.42 -23.61 9.27
CA GLY A 40 -11.26 -24.14 8.18
C GLY A 40 -11.68 -23.11 7.13
N SER A 41 -11.37 -21.83 7.31
CA SER A 41 -11.71 -20.74 6.38
C SER A 41 -10.67 -20.53 5.25
N GLY A 42 -9.87 -21.55 4.91
CA GLY A 42 -8.82 -21.42 3.89
C GLY A 42 -9.34 -20.97 2.52
N GLY A 43 -10.52 -21.41 2.12
CA GLY A 43 -11.19 -20.93 0.90
C GLY A 43 -11.52 -19.44 0.94
N LEU A 44 -11.93 -18.92 2.10
CA LEU A 44 -12.20 -17.48 2.27
C LEU A 44 -10.91 -16.67 2.17
N ALA A 45 -9.81 -17.14 2.77
CA ALA A 45 -8.51 -16.47 2.68
C ALA A 45 -8.04 -16.36 1.22
N ALA A 46 -8.10 -17.47 0.48
CA ALA A 46 -7.71 -17.49 -0.93
C ALA A 46 -8.58 -16.57 -1.77
N LEU A 47 -9.92 -16.60 -1.58
CA LEU A 47 -10.85 -15.72 -2.28
C LEU A 47 -10.59 -14.24 -1.96
N ALA A 48 -10.36 -13.91 -0.70
CA ALA A 48 -10.10 -12.55 -0.25
C ALA A 48 -8.80 -11.99 -0.85
N LEU A 49 -7.72 -12.78 -0.88
CA LEU A 49 -6.46 -12.42 -1.54
C LEU A 49 -6.64 -12.29 -3.06
N PHE A 50 -7.44 -13.14 -3.68
CA PHE A 50 -7.78 -13.02 -5.10
C PHE A 50 -8.56 -11.74 -5.39
N VAL A 51 -9.57 -11.40 -4.59
CA VAL A 51 -10.34 -10.14 -4.71
C VAL A 51 -9.41 -8.94 -4.58
N GLN A 52 -8.48 -8.97 -3.63
CA GLN A 52 -7.46 -7.92 -3.47
C GLN A 52 -6.58 -7.79 -4.72
N ALA A 53 -6.10 -8.90 -5.27
CA ALA A 53 -5.24 -8.89 -6.44
C ALA A 53 -5.95 -8.34 -7.69
N VAL A 54 -7.20 -8.76 -7.92
CA VAL A 54 -8.05 -8.25 -9.00
C VAL A 54 -8.32 -6.76 -8.82
N GLY A 55 -8.74 -6.35 -7.62
CA GLY A 55 -8.98 -4.95 -7.28
C GLY A 55 -7.74 -4.08 -7.50
N SER A 56 -6.58 -4.55 -7.08
CA SER A 56 -5.30 -3.87 -7.28
C SER A 56 -4.94 -3.73 -8.77
N THR A 57 -5.13 -4.77 -9.54
CA THR A 57 -4.82 -4.75 -10.99
C THR A 57 -5.73 -3.79 -11.73
N LEU A 58 -7.04 -3.86 -11.49
CA LEU A 58 -8.02 -3.00 -12.15
C LEU A 58 -7.84 -1.53 -11.77
N SER A 59 -7.66 -1.25 -10.48
CA SER A 59 -7.49 0.11 -9.98
C SER A 59 -6.16 0.73 -10.45
N ARG A 60 -5.09 -0.04 -10.54
CA ARG A 60 -3.82 0.42 -11.10
C ARG A 60 -3.95 0.79 -12.57
N TRP A 61 -4.65 -0.01 -13.36
CA TRP A 61 -4.92 0.29 -14.77
C TRP A 61 -5.76 1.57 -14.93
N TRP A 62 -6.83 1.71 -14.13
CA TRP A 62 -7.66 2.91 -14.11
C TRP A 62 -6.86 4.13 -13.66
N ALA A 63 -6.06 4.01 -12.58
CA ALA A 63 -5.24 5.09 -12.04
C ALA A 63 -4.21 5.62 -13.03
N GLY A 64 -3.65 4.74 -13.89
CA GLY A 64 -2.77 5.17 -14.98
C GLY A 64 -3.49 6.13 -15.92
N ARG A 65 -4.64 5.72 -16.46
CA ARG A 65 -5.43 6.57 -17.38
C ARG A 65 -5.93 7.86 -16.77
N PHE A 66 -6.37 7.80 -15.52
CA PHE A 66 -6.82 8.99 -14.81
C PHE A 66 -5.66 9.93 -14.49
N GLY A 67 -4.53 9.37 -14.06
CA GLY A 67 -3.32 10.12 -13.74
C GLY A 67 -2.71 10.82 -14.93
N ASP A 68 -2.79 10.23 -16.14
CA ASP A 68 -2.35 10.86 -17.40
C ASP A 68 -3.12 12.14 -17.70
N ARG A 69 -4.39 12.23 -17.30
CA ARG A 69 -5.25 13.39 -17.56
C ARG A 69 -5.23 14.43 -16.45
N HIS A 70 -5.14 14.01 -15.20
CA HIS A 70 -5.33 14.89 -14.03
C HIS A 70 -4.08 15.02 -13.16
N GLY A 71 -3.02 14.28 -13.51
CA GLY A 71 -1.80 14.19 -12.73
C GLY A 71 -1.88 13.12 -11.61
N PRO A 72 -0.81 12.35 -11.40
CA PRO A 72 -0.79 11.24 -10.43
C PRO A 72 -0.89 11.70 -8.97
N ALA A 73 -0.50 12.94 -8.66
CA ALA A 73 -0.53 13.49 -7.28
C ALA A 73 -1.95 13.56 -6.69
N VAL A 74 -2.98 13.74 -7.52
CA VAL A 74 -4.38 13.81 -7.08
C VAL A 74 -4.86 12.49 -6.52
N LEU A 75 -4.34 11.38 -7.04
CA LEU A 75 -4.74 10.01 -6.67
C LEU A 75 -4.04 9.49 -5.41
N PHE A 76 -2.91 10.09 -5.03
CA PHE A 76 -2.06 9.52 -3.98
C PHE A 76 -2.76 9.45 -2.61
N VAL A 77 -3.34 10.56 -2.16
CA VAL A 77 -4.04 10.62 -0.86
C VAL A 77 -5.32 9.78 -0.86
N PRO A 78 -6.24 9.90 -1.84
CA PRO A 78 -7.40 9.03 -1.92
C PRO A 78 -7.04 7.54 -1.93
N GLY A 79 -6.00 7.13 -2.68
CA GLY A 79 -5.53 5.75 -2.73
C GLY A 79 -5.08 5.25 -1.36
N MET A 80 -4.26 6.02 -0.64
CA MET A 80 -3.81 5.65 0.71
C MET A 80 -4.97 5.56 1.72
N VAL A 81 -5.90 6.51 1.68
CA VAL A 81 -7.06 6.51 2.58
C VAL A 81 -7.95 5.30 2.30
N THR A 82 -8.21 5.00 1.03
CA THR A 82 -8.99 3.82 0.63
C THR A 82 -8.31 2.52 1.09
N ALA A 83 -6.99 2.41 0.89
CA ALA A 83 -6.23 1.25 1.36
C ALA A 83 -6.28 1.11 2.90
N ALA A 84 -6.09 2.21 3.63
CA ALA A 84 -6.17 2.21 5.09
C ALA A 84 -7.56 1.85 5.61
N ALA A 85 -8.63 2.34 4.95
CA ALA A 85 -10.00 1.96 5.26
C ALA A 85 -10.25 0.46 5.06
N GLY A 86 -9.70 -0.13 4.00
CA GLY A 86 -9.74 -1.58 3.78
C GLY A 86 -9.06 -2.36 4.89
N ILE A 87 -7.86 -1.95 5.31
CA ILE A 87 -7.16 -2.60 6.44
C ILE A 87 -7.92 -2.42 7.76
N LEU A 88 -8.47 -1.24 8.01
CA LEU A 88 -9.27 -0.99 9.21
C LEU A 88 -10.53 -1.87 9.26
N ALA A 89 -11.18 -2.10 8.12
CA ALA A 89 -12.35 -2.96 8.04
C ALA A 89 -12.06 -4.43 8.39
N LEU A 90 -10.79 -4.88 8.32
CA LEU A 90 -10.37 -6.22 8.80
C LEU A 90 -10.48 -6.38 10.32
N VAL A 91 -10.77 -5.34 11.08
CA VAL A 91 -11.18 -5.46 12.50
C VAL A 91 -12.43 -6.37 12.63
N LEU A 92 -13.27 -6.43 11.59
CA LEU A 92 -14.45 -7.29 11.50
C LEU A 92 -14.11 -8.67 10.88
N ILE A 93 -12.99 -9.25 11.28
CA ILE A 93 -12.41 -10.46 10.69
C ILE A 93 -13.34 -11.68 10.76
N ASP A 94 -14.23 -11.73 11.75
CA ASP A 94 -15.20 -12.81 11.95
C ASP A 94 -16.38 -12.78 10.96
N ARG A 95 -16.49 -11.75 10.14
CA ARG A 95 -17.56 -11.55 9.16
C ARG A 95 -17.05 -11.76 7.74
N PRO A 96 -17.34 -12.89 7.06
CA PRO A 96 -16.81 -13.18 5.71
C PRO A 96 -17.07 -12.08 4.69
N ALA A 97 -18.28 -11.51 4.67
CA ALA A 97 -18.60 -10.43 3.76
C ALA A 97 -17.79 -9.15 4.03
N ALA A 98 -17.53 -8.83 5.31
CA ALA A 98 -16.68 -7.70 5.67
C ALA A 98 -15.23 -7.93 5.25
N VAL A 99 -14.71 -9.15 5.38
CA VAL A 99 -13.36 -9.51 4.92
C VAL A 99 -13.22 -9.31 3.40
N LEU A 100 -14.19 -9.79 2.61
CA LEU A 100 -14.16 -9.60 1.15
C LEU A 100 -14.24 -8.12 0.75
N ALA A 101 -15.13 -7.36 1.38
CA ALA A 101 -15.24 -5.91 1.14
C ALA A 101 -13.98 -5.16 1.56
N ALA A 102 -13.39 -5.52 2.70
CA ALA A 102 -12.12 -4.97 3.19
C ALA A 102 -10.99 -5.20 2.20
N MET A 103 -10.87 -6.42 1.67
CA MET A 103 -9.82 -6.79 0.74
C MET A 103 -10.04 -6.17 -0.65
N ALA A 104 -11.29 -5.96 -1.07
CA ALA A 104 -11.61 -5.20 -2.29
C ALA A 104 -11.18 -3.72 -2.14
N LEU A 105 -11.51 -3.07 -1.01
CA LEU A 105 -11.10 -1.70 -0.71
C LEU A 105 -9.59 -1.58 -0.62
N PHE A 106 -8.94 -2.49 0.13
CA PHE A 106 -7.48 -2.49 0.23
C PHE A 106 -6.83 -2.65 -1.13
N GLY A 107 -7.28 -3.62 -1.95
CA GLY A 107 -6.77 -3.84 -3.30
C GLY A 107 -6.92 -2.59 -4.19
N ALA A 108 -8.10 -1.97 -4.18
CA ALA A 108 -8.36 -0.76 -4.94
C ALA A 108 -7.42 0.39 -4.54
N GLY A 109 -7.31 0.68 -3.23
CA GLY A 109 -6.43 1.72 -2.72
C GLY A 109 -4.95 1.43 -2.95
N PHE A 110 -4.54 0.17 -2.78
CA PHE A 110 -3.17 -0.29 -3.01
C PHE A 110 -2.76 -0.08 -4.47
N GLY A 111 -3.57 -0.54 -5.44
CA GLY A 111 -3.27 -0.39 -6.85
C GLY A 111 -3.17 1.07 -7.30
N VAL A 112 -4.07 1.94 -6.80
CA VAL A 112 -4.01 3.39 -7.05
C VAL A 112 -2.73 3.99 -6.49
N THR A 113 -2.38 3.70 -5.23
CA THR A 113 -1.18 4.25 -4.58
C THR A 113 0.10 3.75 -5.24
N GLN A 114 0.11 2.48 -5.65
CA GLN A 114 1.22 1.86 -6.37
C GLN A 114 1.50 2.57 -7.69
N ASN A 115 0.48 2.80 -8.51
CA ASN A 115 0.62 3.53 -9.78
C ASN A 115 1.03 4.98 -9.54
N ALA A 116 0.32 5.69 -8.65
CA ALA A 116 0.57 7.10 -8.39
C ALA A 116 1.98 7.37 -7.85
N SER A 117 2.48 6.53 -6.92
CA SER A 117 3.82 6.70 -6.36
C SER A 117 4.92 6.52 -7.42
N MET A 118 4.83 5.47 -8.22
CA MET A 118 5.80 5.20 -9.28
C MET A 118 5.82 6.31 -10.33
N THR A 119 4.64 6.70 -10.84
CA THR A 119 4.51 7.76 -11.83
C THR A 119 5.01 9.11 -11.30
N LEU A 120 4.71 9.46 -10.05
CA LEU A 120 5.23 10.67 -9.39
C LEU A 120 6.75 10.70 -9.33
N MET A 121 7.38 9.57 -9.05
CA MET A 121 8.84 9.48 -8.97
C MET A 121 9.46 9.57 -10.37
N LEU A 122 8.91 8.85 -11.37
CA LEU A 122 9.39 8.88 -12.75
C LEU A 122 9.29 10.28 -13.38
N ASN A 123 8.19 11.00 -13.12
CA ASN A 123 7.98 12.36 -13.65
C ASN A 123 8.94 13.41 -13.07
N ARG A 124 9.79 13.06 -12.11
CA ARG A 124 10.74 13.97 -11.46
C ARG A 124 12.20 13.78 -11.87
N VAL A 125 12.43 12.87 -12.81
CA VAL A 125 13.78 12.53 -13.26
C VAL A 125 13.85 12.41 -14.77
N ALA A 126 15.05 12.58 -15.33
CA ALA A 126 15.29 12.27 -16.74
C ALA A 126 15.18 10.77 -17.01
N PRO A 127 14.85 10.33 -18.25
CA PRO A 127 14.74 8.91 -18.63
C PRO A 127 15.96 8.07 -18.27
N SER A 128 17.16 8.63 -18.31
CA SER A 128 18.41 7.98 -17.93
C SER A 128 18.47 7.56 -16.44
N ALA A 129 17.59 8.08 -15.59
CA ALA A 129 17.51 7.75 -14.16
C ALA A 129 16.33 6.82 -13.81
N TYR A 130 15.55 6.34 -14.79
CA TYR A 130 14.40 5.46 -14.52
C TYR A 130 14.78 4.16 -13.81
N GLY A 131 15.93 3.56 -14.14
CA GLY A 131 16.43 2.38 -13.43
C GLY A 131 16.70 2.65 -11.95
N THR A 132 17.26 3.82 -11.62
CA THR A 132 17.46 4.25 -10.23
C THR A 132 16.14 4.42 -9.48
N VAL A 133 15.15 5.04 -10.11
CA VAL A 133 13.81 5.22 -9.52
C VAL A 133 13.16 3.87 -9.25
N SER A 134 13.22 2.96 -10.23
CA SER A 134 12.65 1.61 -10.08
C SER A 134 13.33 0.84 -8.93
N ALA A 135 14.64 0.95 -8.79
CA ALA A 135 15.37 0.31 -7.69
C ALA A 135 14.97 0.88 -6.32
N ILE A 136 14.85 2.20 -6.17
CA ILE A 136 14.41 2.85 -4.94
C ILE A 136 12.97 2.45 -4.59
N TRP A 137 12.09 2.43 -5.59
CA TRP A 137 10.69 2.08 -5.41
C TRP A 137 10.52 0.61 -4.99
N ASN A 138 11.24 -0.32 -5.63
CA ASN A 138 11.23 -1.73 -5.24
C ASN A 138 11.82 -1.93 -3.83
N LEU A 139 12.91 -1.25 -3.49
CA LEU A 139 13.48 -1.29 -2.15
C LEU A 139 12.46 -0.83 -1.09
N ALA A 140 11.73 0.26 -1.35
CA ALA A 140 10.69 0.75 -0.45
C ALA A 140 9.51 -0.23 -0.33
N TYR A 141 9.15 -0.90 -1.44
CA TYR A 141 8.12 -1.95 -1.48
C TYR A 141 8.52 -3.16 -0.64
N ASP A 142 9.70 -3.73 -0.90
CA ASP A 142 10.17 -4.95 -0.23
C ASP A 142 10.45 -4.70 1.26
N ALA A 143 11.08 -3.56 1.59
CA ALA A 143 11.29 -3.16 2.97
C ALA A 143 9.95 -2.95 3.70
N GLY A 144 8.97 -2.34 3.04
CA GLY A 144 7.63 -2.18 3.56
C GLY A 144 6.99 -3.53 3.91
N ILE A 145 6.97 -4.48 2.98
CA ILE A 145 6.45 -5.83 3.19
C ILE A 145 7.10 -6.50 4.40
N GLY A 146 8.45 -6.50 4.48
CA GLY A 146 9.18 -7.14 5.56
C GLY A 146 8.91 -6.51 6.92
N VAL A 147 9.00 -5.18 7.00
CA VAL A 147 8.71 -4.40 8.24
C VAL A 147 7.27 -4.61 8.67
N GLY A 148 6.33 -4.64 7.70
CA GLY A 148 4.90 -4.85 7.96
C GLY A 148 4.63 -6.21 8.57
N ALA A 149 5.12 -7.28 7.95
CA ALA A 149 4.92 -8.62 8.45
C ALA A 149 5.54 -8.79 9.86
N PHE A 150 6.78 -8.34 10.06
CA PHE A 150 7.43 -8.43 11.36
C PHE A 150 6.71 -7.59 12.43
N GLY A 151 6.47 -6.30 12.16
CA GLY A 151 5.85 -5.38 13.12
C GLY A 151 4.42 -5.80 13.50
N PHE A 152 3.62 -6.22 12.52
CA PHE A 152 2.28 -6.73 12.77
C PHE A 152 2.31 -7.98 13.67
N GLY A 153 3.24 -8.92 13.41
CA GLY A 153 3.39 -10.11 14.24
C GLY A 153 3.67 -9.78 15.70
N VAL A 154 4.56 -8.80 15.97
CA VAL A 154 4.86 -8.34 17.32
C VAL A 154 3.62 -7.71 18.01
N VAL A 155 2.86 -6.88 17.29
CA VAL A 155 1.64 -6.26 17.83
C VAL A 155 0.57 -7.32 18.05
N ALA A 156 0.30 -8.18 17.05
CA ALA A 156 -0.74 -9.21 17.11
C ALA A 156 -0.51 -10.23 18.23
N ALA A 157 0.75 -10.55 18.53
CA ALA A 157 1.10 -11.44 19.63
C ALA A 157 0.67 -10.90 21.01
N ARG A 158 0.53 -9.60 21.15
CA ARG A 158 0.15 -8.93 22.41
C ARG A 158 -1.32 -8.53 22.47
N THR A 159 -1.91 -8.17 21.33
CA THR A 159 -3.24 -7.53 21.25
C THR A 159 -4.27 -8.37 20.51
N GLY A 160 -3.85 -9.43 19.82
CA GLY A 160 -4.68 -10.15 18.84
C GLY A 160 -4.73 -9.46 17.48
N TYR A 161 -5.36 -10.12 16.51
CA TYR A 161 -5.40 -9.66 15.12
C TYR A 161 -6.23 -8.38 14.90
N PRO A 162 -7.48 -8.26 15.43
CA PRO A 162 -8.29 -7.08 15.14
C PRO A 162 -7.64 -5.75 15.55
N PRO A 163 -7.10 -5.57 16.78
CA PRO A 163 -6.39 -4.35 17.13
C PRO A 163 -5.12 -4.13 16.31
N ALA A 164 -4.40 -5.20 15.92
CA ALA A 164 -3.21 -5.09 15.08
C ALA A 164 -3.53 -4.53 13.69
N PHE A 165 -4.68 -4.91 13.09
CA PHE A 165 -5.15 -4.29 11.84
C PHE A 165 -5.46 -2.79 12.02
N ALA A 166 -6.09 -2.40 13.14
CA ALA A 166 -6.35 -0.99 13.43
C ALA A 166 -5.05 -0.19 13.57
N VAL A 167 -4.04 -0.72 14.26
CA VAL A 167 -2.70 -0.10 14.36
C VAL A 167 -2.06 0.04 12.98
N THR A 168 -2.15 -0.99 12.13
CA THR A 168 -1.62 -0.95 10.76
C THR A 168 -2.28 0.17 9.95
N ALA A 169 -3.60 0.29 10.02
CA ALA A 169 -4.34 1.36 9.34
C ALA A 169 -3.93 2.76 9.87
N ALA A 170 -3.73 2.90 11.18
CA ALA A 170 -3.28 4.14 11.79
C ALA A 170 -1.87 4.54 11.31
N VAL A 171 -0.94 3.59 11.22
CA VAL A 171 0.41 3.82 10.67
C VAL A 171 0.34 4.27 9.22
N MET A 172 -0.52 3.64 8.40
CA MET A 172 -0.73 4.06 7.00
C MET A 172 -1.24 5.50 6.92
N LEU A 173 -2.21 5.88 7.75
CA LEU A 173 -2.74 7.25 7.78
C LEU A 173 -1.70 8.25 8.29
N ALA A 174 -0.90 7.89 9.30
CA ALA A 174 0.20 8.72 9.78
C ALA A 174 1.25 8.99 8.67
N ALA A 175 1.49 8.02 7.79
CA ALA A 175 2.39 8.20 6.65
C ALA A 175 1.89 9.21 5.60
N LEU A 176 0.63 9.68 5.65
CA LEU A 176 0.13 10.79 4.84
C LEU A 176 0.88 12.11 5.10
N VAL A 177 1.56 12.25 6.23
CA VAL A 177 2.46 13.40 6.49
C VAL A 177 3.59 13.46 5.46
N LEU A 178 3.99 12.30 4.93
CA LEU A 178 5.03 12.16 3.89
C LEU A 178 4.50 12.38 2.46
N ARG A 179 3.21 12.75 2.33
CA ARG A 179 2.60 12.96 1.01
C ARG A 179 3.46 13.85 0.12
N PRO A 180 3.54 13.56 -1.18
CA PRO A 180 4.26 14.38 -2.13
C PRO A 180 3.71 15.80 -2.14
N ALA A 181 4.59 16.81 -2.14
CA ALA A 181 4.19 18.18 -2.35
C ALA A 181 3.49 18.30 -3.72
N ARG A 182 2.39 19.05 -3.79
CA ARG A 182 1.76 19.38 -5.07
C ARG A 182 2.78 20.16 -5.91
N PRO A 183 2.92 19.86 -7.20
CA PRO A 183 3.72 20.72 -8.08
C PRO A 183 3.13 22.11 -8.01
N VAL A 184 3.98 23.09 -7.77
CA VAL A 184 3.64 24.50 -7.94
C VAL A 184 3.36 24.66 -9.45
N ARG A 185 2.18 25.12 -9.83
CA ARG A 185 1.78 25.41 -11.21
C ARG A 185 2.61 26.55 -11.76
#